data_eaed6bfc2349c3c39e54043b4c433ab3
#
_entry.id   eaed6bfc2349c3c39e54043b4c433ab3
#
_cell.length_a   1.000
_cell.length_b   1.000
_cell.length_c   1.000
_cell.angle_alpha   90.00
_cell.angle_beta   90.00
_cell.angle_gamma   90.00
#
_symmetry.space_group_name_H-M   'P 1'
#
loop_
_entity.id
_entity.type
_entity.pdbx_description
1 polymer ?
#
loop_
_entity_poly.entity_id
_entity_poly.type
_entity_poly.pdbx_seq_one_letter_code
_entity_poly.pdbx_strand_id
1 'polypeptide(L)'
;MKIFFKIALVFYSIFNFQLKGEQDQLTSCDIAHNSQRIVVAGGSVAEILYFIDADKKIVATDVTSTFPKEAQNHPSIGYVRNLSAEGLLSMNPSLILGEDDMGPPNVITQLIDIEVDIRTIPEEKSVDGILDKIYCIASILDMKSEAEEKINKTLMPDIIALENNYIKNSKRFKRVMFILSMQANRIIVAGAGTTGDGYINLTGSKNIFGNIEGWKSVSQ
;
A
#
# COMPACT_ATOMS: atom_id res chain seq x y z
N MET A 1 18.79 28.42 35.70
CA MET A 1 18.83 28.36 34.22
C MET A 1 19.34 27.02 33.69
N LYS A 2 20.39 26.39 34.22
CA LYS A 2 20.95 25.08 33.74
C LYS A 2 20.02 23.86 33.98
N ILE A 3 19.16 23.88 35.00
CA ILE A 3 18.24 22.74 35.33
C ILE A 3 17.04 22.69 34.38
N PHE A 4 16.47 23.84 34.03
CA PHE A 4 15.35 23.92 33.07
C PHE A 4 15.73 23.43 31.67
N PHE A 5 16.97 23.68 31.25
CA PHE A 5 17.48 23.24 29.96
C PHE A 5 17.66 21.71 29.87
N LYS A 6 18.07 21.07 30.99
CA LYS A 6 18.20 19.61 31.07
C LYS A 6 16.84 18.90 31.07
N ILE A 7 15.84 19.46 31.74
CA ILE A 7 14.48 18.91 31.78
C ILE A 7 13.83 19.00 30.38
N ALA A 8 13.98 20.13 29.68
CA ALA A 8 13.48 20.28 28.32
C ALA A 8 14.10 19.30 27.31
N LEU A 9 15.41 19.02 27.44
CA LEU A 9 16.12 18.03 26.62
C LEU A 9 15.65 16.59 26.86
N VAL A 10 15.34 16.24 28.12
CA VAL A 10 14.81 14.91 28.46
C VAL A 10 13.40 14.74 27.92
N PHE A 11 12.52 15.72 28.06
CA PHE A 11 11.17 15.69 27.48
C PHE A 11 11.21 15.60 25.94
N TYR A 12 12.10 16.34 25.30
CA TYR A 12 12.28 16.30 23.84
C TYR A 12 12.76 14.92 23.35
N SER A 13 13.67 14.27 24.07
CA SER A 13 14.16 12.94 23.73
C SER A 13 13.12 11.83 23.96
N ILE A 14 12.33 11.92 25.04
CA ILE A 14 11.26 10.96 25.33
C ILE A 14 10.14 11.09 24.26
N PHE A 15 9.74 12.32 23.92
CA PHE A 15 8.72 12.59 22.92
C PHE A 15 9.12 12.07 21.52
N ASN A 16 10.36 12.29 21.08
CA ASN A 16 10.86 11.76 19.83
C ASN A 16 11.01 10.23 19.83
N PHE A 17 11.30 9.62 20.98
CA PHE A 17 11.38 8.18 21.11
C PHE A 17 9.99 7.52 20.99
N GLN A 18 8.93 8.12 21.58
CA GLN A 18 7.57 7.63 21.43
C GLN A 18 7.08 7.74 19.98
N LEU A 19 7.23 8.90 19.33
CA LEU A 19 6.84 9.08 17.92
C LEU A 19 7.53 8.08 16.97
N LYS A 20 8.79 7.76 17.23
CA LYS A 20 9.53 6.77 16.44
C LYS A 20 9.01 5.35 16.67
N GLY A 21 8.66 4.98 17.90
CA GLY A 21 8.10 3.68 18.23
C GLY A 21 6.72 3.45 17.58
N GLU A 22 5.85 4.45 17.56
CA GLU A 22 4.54 4.40 16.93
C GLU A 22 4.64 4.26 15.40
N GLN A 23 5.56 4.97 14.77
CA GLN A 23 5.78 4.89 13.32
C GLN A 23 6.41 3.55 12.92
N ASP A 24 7.33 3.02 13.72
CA ASP A 24 7.94 1.70 13.49
C ASP A 24 6.88 0.58 13.60
N GLN A 25 5.90 0.69 14.52
CA GLN A 25 4.81 -0.27 14.65
C GLN A 25 3.85 -0.20 13.46
N LEU A 26 3.48 0.99 13.02
CA LEU A 26 2.53 1.19 11.91
C LEU A 26 3.01 0.56 10.60
N THR A 27 4.31 0.59 10.33
CA THR A 27 4.91 0.04 9.09
C THR A 27 5.60 -1.31 9.28
N SER A 28 5.43 -1.96 10.46
CA SER A 28 6.04 -3.24 10.74
C SER A 28 5.38 -4.38 9.97
N CYS A 29 6.22 -5.25 9.39
CA CYS A 29 5.82 -6.53 8.80
C CYS A 29 5.98 -7.70 9.79
N ASP A 30 6.08 -7.43 11.10
CA ASP A 30 6.12 -8.47 12.13
C ASP A 30 4.79 -9.19 12.24
N ILE A 31 4.83 -10.44 12.73
CA ILE A 31 3.64 -11.27 12.90
C ILE A 31 2.63 -10.56 13.81
N ALA A 32 1.38 -10.42 13.36
CA ALA A 32 0.31 -9.86 14.15
C ALA A 32 -0.10 -10.79 15.29
N HIS A 33 -0.45 -10.23 16.45
CA HIS A 33 -0.94 -11.04 17.59
C HIS A 33 -2.22 -11.82 17.26
N ASN A 34 -3.09 -11.22 16.45
CA ASN A 34 -4.33 -11.84 16.02
C ASN A 34 -4.74 -11.32 14.64
N SER A 35 -4.79 -12.19 13.65
CA SER A 35 -5.18 -11.90 12.27
C SER A 35 -6.47 -12.60 11.83
N GLN A 36 -7.39 -12.93 12.76
CA GLN A 36 -8.60 -13.67 12.43
C GLN A 36 -9.71 -12.81 11.85
N ARG A 37 -9.69 -11.49 12.11
CA ARG A 37 -10.69 -10.54 11.66
C ARG A 37 -10.00 -9.31 11.07
N ILE A 38 -9.78 -9.34 9.76
CA ILE A 38 -9.03 -8.30 9.05
C ILE A 38 -10.00 -7.31 8.41
N VAL A 39 -9.84 -6.04 8.74
CA VAL A 39 -10.40 -4.92 7.98
C VAL A 39 -9.35 -4.45 7.00
N VAL A 40 -9.75 -4.29 5.74
CA VAL A 40 -8.85 -3.95 4.63
C VAL A 40 -9.16 -2.57 4.09
N ALA A 41 -8.16 -1.69 4.07
CA ALA A 41 -8.23 -0.34 3.52
C ALA A 41 -7.25 -0.18 2.35
N GLY A 42 -7.68 -0.61 1.17
CA GLY A 42 -6.90 -0.52 -0.06
C GLY A 42 -7.06 -1.75 -0.95
N GLY A 43 -7.29 -1.49 -2.25
CA GLY A 43 -7.59 -2.54 -3.23
C GLY A 43 -6.47 -3.55 -3.39
N SER A 44 -5.20 -3.10 -3.44
CA SER A 44 -4.08 -4.01 -3.63
C SER A 44 -3.82 -4.92 -2.41
N VAL A 45 -4.14 -4.46 -1.20
CA VAL A 45 -4.09 -5.28 0.02
C VAL A 45 -5.16 -6.37 -0.04
N ALA A 46 -6.38 -6.03 -0.47
CA ALA A 46 -7.44 -7.01 -0.69
C ALA A 46 -7.03 -8.08 -1.70
N GLU A 47 -6.50 -7.66 -2.85
CA GLU A 47 -6.04 -8.58 -3.91
C GLU A 47 -4.98 -9.55 -3.40
N ILE A 48 -4.01 -9.07 -2.60
CA ILE A 48 -2.97 -9.92 -2.03
C ILE A 48 -3.55 -10.94 -1.04
N LEU A 49 -4.50 -10.53 -0.18
CA LEU A 49 -5.14 -11.47 0.74
C LEU A 49 -5.89 -12.58 0.01
N TYR A 50 -6.57 -12.27 -1.08
CA TYR A 50 -7.18 -13.28 -1.95
C TYR A 50 -6.12 -14.14 -2.64
N PHE A 51 -5.04 -13.53 -3.11
CA PHE A 51 -3.94 -14.23 -3.78
C PHE A 51 -3.28 -15.29 -2.89
N ILE A 52 -3.10 -15.01 -1.59
CA ILE A 52 -2.50 -15.94 -0.63
C ILE A 52 -3.52 -16.83 0.12
N ASP A 53 -4.78 -16.89 -0.34
CA ASP A 53 -5.89 -17.65 0.26
C ASP A 53 -6.24 -17.23 1.71
N ALA A 54 -6.02 -15.96 2.05
CA ALA A 54 -6.35 -15.37 3.35
C ALA A 54 -7.72 -14.64 3.36
N ASP A 55 -8.47 -14.71 2.28
CA ASP A 55 -9.76 -14.04 2.06
C ASP A 55 -10.79 -14.31 3.17
N LYS A 56 -10.81 -15.51 3.73
CA LYS A 56 -11.73 -15.90 4.82
C LYS A 56 -11.52 -15.11 6.11
N LYS A 57 -10.38 -14.45 6.27
CA LYS A 57 -10.08 -13.59 7.42
C LYS A 57 -10.62 -12.16 7.23
N ILE A 58 -11.01 -11.78 6.01
CA ILE A 58 -11.51 -10.43 5.70
C ILE A 58 -12.94 -10.29 6.26
N VAL A 59 -13.17 -9.26 7.06
CA VAL A 59 -14.48 -8.93 7.61
C VAL A 59 -15.11 -7.67 7.00
N ALA A 60 -14.30 -6.77 6.43
CA ALA A 60 -14.75 -5.59 5.72
C ALA A 60 -13.66 -5.07 4.78
N THR A 61 -14.05 -4.36 3.73
CA THR A 61 -13.16 -3.75 2.75
C THR A 61 -13.54 -2.29 2.48
N ASP A 62 -12.62 -1.51 1.95
CA ASP A 62 -12.93 -0.18 1.43
C ASP A 62 -13.53 -0.25 0.02
N VAL A 63 -14.05 0.87 -0.49
CA VAL A 63 -14.72 0.93 -1.82
C VAL A 63 -13.77 0.73 -3.00
N THR A 64 -12.45 0.80 -2.80
CA THR A 64 -11.46 0.55 -3.87
C THR A 64 -11.15 -0.93 -4.06
N SER A 65 -11.53 -1.78 -3.11
CA SER A 65 -11.37 -3.23 -3.14
C SER A 65 -12.37 -3.88 -4.10
N THR A 66 -12.15 -3.68 -5.40
CA THR A 66 -13.08 -4.11 -6.46
C THR A 66 -12.70 -5.43 -7.13
N PHE A 67 -11.48 -5.92 -6.91
CA PHE A 67 -10.94 -7.17 -7.43
C PHE A 67 -10.34 -8.02 -6.31
N PRO A 68 -10.50 -9.37 -6.35
CA PRO A 68 -11.42 -10.08 -7.23
C PRO A 68 -12.88 -9.67 -6.95
N LYS A 69 -13.82 -10.05 -7.79
CA LYS A 69 -15.21 -9.60 -7.67
C LYS A 69 -15.83 -9.95 -6.31
N GLU A 70 -15.39 -11.03 -5.71
CA GLU A 70 -15.81 -11.51 -4.39
C GLU A 70 -15.48 -10.52 -3.28
N ALA A 71 -14.43 -9.70 -3.44
CA ALA A 71 -14.05 -8.67 -2.46
C ALA A 71 -15.16 -7.62 -2.25
N GLN A 72 -16.00 -7.40 -3.28
CA GLN A 72 -17.13 -6.48 -3.19
C GLN A 72 -18.30 -7.00 -2.33
N ASN A 73 -18.27 -8.27 -1.92
CA ASN A 73 -19.33 -8.86 -1.08
C ASN A 73 -19.11 -8.55 0.42
N HIS A 74 -17.96 -8.02 0.81
CA HIS A 74 -17.70 -7.65 2.20
C HIS A 74 -18.40 -6.32 2.55
N PRO A 75 -18.76 -6.12 3.83
CA PRO A 75 -19.19 -4.82 4.32
C PRO A 75 -18.18 -3.72 3.98
N SER A 76 -18.67 -2.54 3.57
CA SER A 76 -17.79 -1.43 3.21
C SER A 76 -17.48 -0.53 4.39
N ILE A 77 -16.21 -0.15 4.54
CA ILE A 77 -15.73 0.87 5.48
C ILE A 77 -15.61 2.27 4.87
N GLY A 78 -16.10 2.47 3.65
CA GLY A 78 -16.01 3.72 2.91
C GLY A 78 -14.75 3.83 2.06
N TYR A 79 -14.25 5.05 1.85
CA TYR A 79 -13.10 5.31 1.00
C TYR A 79 -11.80 5.34 1.80
N VAL A 80 -10.76 4.65 1.33
CA VAL A 80 -9.48 4.46 2.03
C VAL A 80 -8.87 5.74 2.60
N ARG A 81 -9.02 6.90 1.93
CA ARG A 81 -8.50 8.20 2.39
C ARG A 81 -9.47 8.99 3.27
N ASN A 82 -10.67 8.49 3.50
CA ASN A 82 -11.70 9.16 4.29
C ASN A 82 -12.42 8.17 5.21
N LEU A 83 -11.64 7.44 5.99
CA LEU A 83 -12.13 6.47 6.96
C LEU A 83 -12.65 7.16 8.23
N SER A 84 -13.44 6.43 9.02
CA SER A 84 -13.83 6.84 10.36
C SER A 84 -13.46 5.78 11.38
N ALA A 85 -13.00 6.20 12.57
CA ALA A 85 -12.65 5.27 13.64
C ALA A 85 -13.88 4.42 14.05
N GLU A 86 -15.06 5.03 14.17
CA GLU A 86 -16.31 4.34 14.48
C GLU A 86 -16.64 3.28 13.42
N GLY A 87 -16.54 3.61 12.13
CA GLY A 87 -16.80 2.67 11.04
C GLY A 87 -15.85 1.47 11.08
N LEU A 88 -14.56 1.72 11.31
CA LEU A 88 -13.57 0.66 11.44
C LEU A 88 -13.81 -0.24 12.65
N LEU A 89 -14.04 0.37 13.82
CA LEU A 89 -14.27 -0.36 15.09
C LEU A 89 -15.58 -1.14 15.08
N SER A 90 -16.61 -0.67 14.37
CA SER A 90 -17.90 -1.38 14.26
C SER A 90 -17.77 -2.75 13.60
N MET A 91 -16.70 -2.97 12.81
CA MET A 91 -16.40 -4.26 12.20
C MET A 91 -15.73 -5.24 13.17
N ASN A 92 -15.44 -4.80 14.40
CA ASN A 92 -14.74 -5.57 15.43
C ASN A 92 -13.45 -6.23 14.89
N PRO A 93 -12.50 -5.43 14.34
CA PRO A 93 -11.27 -5.96 13.77
C PRO A 93 -10.34 -6.48 14.85
N SER A 94 -9.58 -7.54 14.54
CA SER A 94 -8.38 -7.90 15.29
C SER A 94 -7.12 -7.33 14.64
N LEU A 95 -7.22 -6.91 13.38
CA LEU A 95 -6.14 -6.32 12.59
C LEU A 95 -6.75 -5.41 11.52
N ILE A 96 -6.13 -4.25 11.30
CA ILE A 96 -6.43 -3.38 10.16
C ILE A 96 -5.20 -3.33 9.27
N LEU A 97 -5.35 -3.69 7.99
CA LEU A 97 -4.31 -3.58 6.97
C LEU A 97 -4.71 -2.52 5.95
N GLY A 98 -3.82 -1.57 5.69
CA GLY A 98 -4.09 -0.51 4.75
C GLY A 98 -2.92 -0.17 3.83
N GLU A 99 -3.21 0.55 2.75
CA GLU A 99 -2.20 1.16 1.88
C GLU A 99 -1.57 2.38 2.54
N ASP A 100 -0.47 2.87 1.98
CA ASP A 100 0.31 4.00 2.50
C ASP A 100 -0.47 5.33 2.54
N ASP A 101 -1.54 5.43 1.75
CA ASP A 101 -2.44 6.59 1.71
C ASP A 101 -3.72 6.43 2.55
N MET A 102 -3.78 5.37 3.38
CA MET A 102 -4.88 5.16 4.31
C MET A 102 -5.02 6.34 5.29
N GLY A 103 -6.23 6.84 5.46
CA GLY A 103 -6.44 8.02 6.30
C GLY A 103 -7.89 8.41 6.54
N PRO A 104 -8.13 9.58 7.13
CA PRO A 104 -7.15 10.65 7.42
C PRO A 104 -6.21 10.34 8.61
N PRO A 105 -5.04 10.99 8.69
CA PRO A 105 -4.02 10.67 9.70
C PRO A 105 -4.52 10.74 11.15
N ASN A 106 -5.41 11.67 11.48
CA ASN A 106 -5.98 11.78 12.82
C ASN A 106 -6.82 10.56 13.21
N VAL A 107 -7.45 9.88 12.27
CA VAL A 107 -8.18 8.62 12.53
C VAL A 107 -7.20 7.49 12.81
N ILE A 108 -6.09 7.42 12.07
CA ILE A 108 -5.04 6.42 12.30
C ILE A 108 -4.43 6.60 13.70
N THR A 109 -4.04 7.82 14.06
CA THR A 109 -3.52 8.13 15.40
C THR A 109 -4.54 7.73 16.49
N GLN A 110 -5.82 8.07 16.30
CA GLN A 110 -6.87 7.72 17.27
C GLN A 110 -7.01 6.19 17.48
N LEU A 111 -6.81 5.38 16.43
CA LEU A 111 -6.85 3.92 16.54
C LEU A 111 -5.60 3.37 17.22
N ILE A 112 -4.43 3.95 16.98
CA ILE A 112 -3.18 3.59 17.65
C ILE A 112 -3.29 3.91 19.16
N ASP A 113 -3.82 5.08 19.53
CA ASP A 113 -3.99 5.51 20.93
C ASP A 113 -4.86 4.56 21.76
N ILE A 114 -5.76 3.80 21.13
CA ILE A 114 -6.59 2.79 21.76
C ILE A 114 -6.10 1.36 21.51
N GLU A 115 -4.84 1.21 21.12
CA GLU A 115 -4.12 -0.08 20.96
C GLU A 115 -4.74 -1.03 19.92
N VAL A 116 -5.39 -0.49 18.87
CA VAL A 116 -5.83 -1.31 17.72
C VAL A 116 -4.59 -1.69 16.90
N ASP A 117 -4.45 -2.98 16.56
CA ASP A 117 -3.38 -3.41 15.65
C ASP A 117 -3.72 -2.95 14.23
N ILE A 118 -3.06 -1.87 13.81
CA ILE A 118 -3.20 -1.25 12.51
C ILE A 118 -1.85 -1.20 11.82
N ARG A 119 -1.80 -1.62 10.56
CA ARG A 119 -0.57 -1.69 9.77
C ARG A 119 -0.75 -1.01 8.42
N THR A 120 0.18 -0.15 8.08
CA THR A 120 0.32 0.43 6.74
C THR A 120 1.35 -0.37 5.97
N ILE A 121 0.94 -0.94 4.85
CA ILE A 121 1.80 -1.79 4.03
C ILE A 121 2.62 -0.91 3.09
N PRO A 122 3.95 -0.97 3.13
CA PRO A 122 4.82 -0.20 2.23
C PRO A 122 4.53 -0.50 0.76
N GLU A 123 4.63 0.53 -0.08
CA GLU A 123 4.38 0.39 -1.51
C GLU A 123 5.53 0.98 -2.34
N GLU A 124 6.19 0.13 -3.11
CA GLU A 124 7.09 0.53 -4.19
C GLU A 124 6.51 0.08 -5.54
N LYS A 125 6.50 0.99 -6.52
CA LYS A 125 5.84 0.77 -7.83
C LYS A 125 6.79 0.07 -8.81
N SER A 126 7.27 -1.11 -8.39
CA SER A 126 8.18 -1.99 -9.14
C SER A 126 7.74 -3.45 -9.01
N VAL A 127 8.36 -4.37 -9.76
CA VAL A 127 8.15 -5.82 -9.58
C VAL A 127 8.60 -6.26 -8.20
N ASP A 128 9.78 -5.82 -7.77
CA ASP A 128 10.31 -6.15 -6.44
C ASP A 128 9.39 -5.62 -5.35
N GLY A 129 8.89 -4.38 -5.49
CA GLY A 129 7.94 -3.79 -4.55
C GLY A 129 6.62 -4.56 -4.44
N ILE A 130 6.13 -5.17 -5.54
CA ILE A 130 4.96 -6.06 -5.49
C ILE A 130 5.27 -7.31 -4.68
N LEU A 131 6.43 -7.93 -4.90
CA LEU A 131 6.86 -9.11 -4.16
C LEU A 131 7.06 -8.78 -2.67
N ASP A 132 7.73 -7.68 -2.36
CA ASP A 132 7.95 -7.22 -0.98
C ASP A 132 6.62 -6.95 -0.26
N LYS A 133 5.64 -6.36 -0.95
CA LYS A 133 4.29 -6.14 -0.41
C LYS A 133 3.58 -7.45 -0.08
N ILE A 134 3.67 -8.44 -0.96
CA ILE A 134 3.11 -9.79 -0.70
C ILE A 134 3.81 -10.44 0.49
N TYR A 135 5.15 -10.41 0.54
CA TYR A 135 5.91 -10.98 1.64
C TYR A 135 5.65 -10.28 2.98
N CYS A 136 5.46 -8.95 2.96
CA CYS A 136 5.11 -8.19 4.15
C CYS A 136 3.76 -8.66 4.71
N ILE A 137 2.70 -8.69 3.88
CA ILE A 137 1.37 -9.15 4.30
C ILE A 137 1.42 -10.60 4.77
N ALA A 138 2.10 -11.47 4.02
CA ALA A 138 2.26 -12.88 4.40
C ALA A 138 3.02 -13.04 5.73
N SER A 139 4.01 -12.19 6.00
CA SER A 139 4.72 -12.17 7.29
C SER A 139 3.80 -11.79 8.44
N ILE A 140 3.01 -10.73 8.27
CA ILE A 140 2.04 -10.28 9.29
C ILE A 140 1.05 -11.41 9.63
N LEU A 141 0.66 -12.22 8.64
CA LEU A 141 -0.33 -13.29 8.80
C LEU A 141 0.26 -14.65 9.17
N ASP A 142 1.60 -14.78 9.30
CA ASP A 142 2.34 -16.03 9.46
C ASP A 142 2.05 -17.05 8.33
N MET A 143 2.03 -16.56 7.08
CA MET A 143 1.68 -17.31 5.86
C MET A 143 2.78 -17.22 4.79
N LYS A 144 4.05 -17.15 5.20
CA LYS A 144 5.17 -16.97 4.25
C LYS A 144 5.32 -18.14 3.29
N SER A 145 5.12 -19.36 3.76
CA SER A 145 5.25 -20.57 2.94
C SER A 145 4.21 -20.63 1.84
N GLU A 146 2.96 -20.29 2.17
CA GLU A 146 1.83 -20.24 1.24
C GLU A 146 2.05 -19.14 0.18
N ALA A 147 2.51 -18.00 0.61
CA ALA A 147 2.83 -16.89 -0.29
C ALA A 147 3.97 -17.28 -1.26
N GLU A 148 5.05 -17.89 -0.76
CA GLU A 148 6.18 -18.33 -1.58
C GLU A 148 5.76 -19.37 -2.63
N GLU A 149 4.94 -20.36 -2.24
CA GLU A 149 4.39 -21.34 -3.19
C GLU A 149 3.59 -20.65 -4.29
N LYS A 150 2.69 -19.74 -3.92
CA LYS A 150 1.84 -18.99 -4.86
C LYS A 150 2.66 -18.10 -5.79
N ILE A 151 3.62 -17.37 -5.26
CA ILE A 151 4.54 -16.52 -6.04
C ILE A 151 5.27 -17.37 -7.07
N ASN A 152 5.90 -18.45 -6.64
CA ASN A 152 6.70 -19.31 -7.54
C ASN A 152 5.84 -19.98 -8.62
N LYS A 153 4.62 -20.36 -8.30
CA LYS A 153 3.74 -21.07 -9.22
C LYS A 153 3.04 -20.16 -10.21
N THR A 154 2.69 -18.95 -9.82
CA THR A 154 1.81 -18.06 -10.62
C THR A 154 2.47 -16.76 -11.06
N LEU A 155 3.22 -16.06 -10.19
CA LEU A 155 3.79 -14.76 -10.53
C LEU A 155 5.16 -14.88 -11.21
N MET A 156 6.05 -15.74 -10.71
CA MET A 156 7.41 -15.83 -11.24
C MET A 156 7.49 -16.18 -12.72
N PRO A 157 6.66 -17.08 -13.28
CA PRO A 157 6.64 -17.31 -14.72
C PRO A 157 6.34 -16.07 -15.55
N ASP A 158 5.39 -15.25 -15.10
CA ASP A 158 4.99 -14.00 -15.78
C ASP A 158 6.07 -12.91 -15.62
N ILE A 159 6.67 -12.79 -14.45
CA ILE A 159 7.78 -11.87 -14.18
C ILE A 159 8.97 -12.20 -15.10
N ILE A 160 9.38 -13.46 -15.17
CA ILE A 160 10.46 -13.91 -16.07
C ILE A 160 10.12 -13.63 -17.53
N ALA A 161 8.87 -13.83 -17.94
CA ALA A 161 8.44 -13.53 -19.30
C ALA A 161 8.51 -12.03 -19.61
N LEU A 162 8.14 -11.16 -18.64
CA LEU A 162 8.27 -9.70 -18.76
C LEU A 162 9.73 -9.27 -18.88
N GLU A 163 10.62 -9.78 -18.03
CA GLU A 163 12.04 -9.49 -18.06
C GLU A 163 12.69 -9.90 -19.39
N ASN A 164 12.39 -11.10 -19.89
CA ASN A 164 12.86 -11.57 -21.17
C ASN A 164 12.38 -10.68 -22.33
N ASN A 165 11.14 -10.22 -22.29
CA ASN A 165 10.60 -9.27 -23.26
C ASN A 165 11.27 -7.89 -23.15
N TYR A 166 11.54 -7.42 -21.93
CA TYR A 166 12.27 -6.18 -21.68
C TYR A 166 13.66 -6.23 -22.32
N ILE A 167 14.46 -7.27 -22.04
CA ILE A 167 15.81 -7.47 -22.57
C ILE A 167 15.78 -7.52 -24.10
N LYS A 168 14.84 -8.26 -24.69
CA LYS A 168 14.69 -8.41 -26.14
C LYS A 168 14.36 -7.09 -26.83
N ASN A 169 13.57 -6.22 -26.19
CA ASN A 169 13.09 -4.96 -26.75
C ASN A 169 13.89 -3.74 -26.29
N SER A 170 14.88 -3.88 -25.40
CA SER A 170 15.66 -2.80 -24.81
C SER A 170 16.36 -1.87 -25.79
N LYS A 171 16.57 -2.31 -27.04
CA LYS A 171 17.12 -1.48 -28.14
C LYS A 171 16.10 -0.59 -28.85
N ARG A 172 14.80 -0.68 -28.50
CA ARG A 172 13.70 0.05 -29.15
C ARG A 172 12.79 0.70 -28.11
N PHE A 173 13.34 1.57 -27.28
CA PHE A 173 12.54 2.31 -26.31
C PHE A 173 11.40 3.08 -27.00
N LYS A 174 10.17 2.75 -26.65
CA LYS A 174 9.02 3.55 -27.04
C LYS A 174 8.89 4.71 -26.06
N ARG A 175 8.55 5.87 -26.58
CA ARG A 175 8.14 7.02 -25.78
C ARG A 175 6.66 6.89 -25.50
N VAL A 176 6.29 6.80 -24.23
CA VAL A 176 4.91 6.54 -23.78
C VAL A 176 4.45 7.66 -22.85
N MET A 177 3.18 7.97 -22.92
CA MET A 177 2.47 8.85 -21.98
C MET A 177 1.31 8.05 -21.39
N PHE A 178 1.20 8.05 -20.07
CA PHE A 178 0.03 7.52 -19.38
C PHE A 178 -0.93 8.68 -19.06
N ILE A 179 -2.17 8.57 -19.52
CA ILE A 179 -3.22 9.56 -19.26
C ILE A 179 -4.17 8.98 -18.22
N LEU A 180 -4.25 9.65 -17.06
CA LEU A 180 -5.19 9.30 -16.00
C LEU A 180 -6.61 9.78 -16.33
N SER A 181 -6.74 11.00 -16.81
CA SER A 181 -8.01 11.58 -17.22
C SER A 181 -7.83 12.64 -18.27
N MET A 182 -8.86 12.80 -19.11
CA MET A 182 -8.94 13.84 -20.12
C MET A 182 -10.32 14.48 -20.09
N GLN A 183 -10.40 15.74 -19.65
CA GLN A 183 -11.65 16.49 -19.57
C GLN A 183 -11.46 17.87 -20.18
N ALA A 184 -12.24 18.17 -21.23
CA ALA A 184 -12.15 19.42 -21.99
C ALA A 184 -10.67 19.71 -22.39
N ASN A 185 -10.10 20.82 -21.92
CA ASN A 185 -8.73 21.22 -22.22
C ASN A 185 -7.71 20.80 -21.15
N ARG A 186 -8.08 19.88 -20.26
CA ARG A 186 -7.25 19.45 -19.14
C ARG A 186 -6.95 17.97 -19.24
N ILE A 187 -5.66 17.64 -19.38
CA ILE A 187 -5.15 16.28 -19.42
C ILE A 187 -4.31 16.06 -18.17
N ILE A 188 -4.63 15.02 -17.38
CA ILE A 188 -3.81 14.62 -16.23
C ILE A 188 -2.93 13.46 -16.68
N VAL A 189 -1.62 13.64 -16.58
CA VAL A 189 -0.61 12.66 -16.98
C VAL A 189 0.20 12.15 -15.80
N ALA A 190 0.76 10.95 -15.95
CA ALA A 190 1.66 10.34 -15.01
C ALA A 190 3.08 10.92 -15.15
N GLY A 191 3.56 11.59 -14.10
CA GLY A 191 4.97 11.92 -13.90
C GLY A 191 5.69 10.85 -13.08
N ALA A 192 6.95 11.10 -12.73
CA ALA A 192 7.78 10.22 -11.91
C ALA A 192 7.09 9.83 -10.59
N GLY A 193 7.32 8.62 -10.11
CA GLY A 193 6.79 8.12 -8.85
C GLY A 193 5.30 7.76 -8.85
N THR A 194 4.60 7.90 -9.98
CA THR A 194 3.21 7.47 -10.10
C THR A 194 3.09 6.01 -10.52
N THR A 195 1.94 5.38 -10.25
CA THR A 195 1.63 4.02 -10.75
C THR A 195 1.72 3.96 -12.29
N GLY A 196 1.29 5.02 -12.99
CA GLY A 196 1.43 5.09 -14.46
C GLY A 196 2.87 5.11 -14.93
N ASP A 197 3.77 5.76 -14.19
CA ASP A 197 5.22 5.73 -14.45
C ASP A 197 5.79 4.32 -14.22
N GLY A 198 5.40 3.67 -13.13
CA GLY A 198 5.76 2.29 -12.83
C GLY A 198 5.36 1.34 -13.98
N TYR A 199 4.13 1.42 -14.47
CA TYR A 199 3.70 0.61 -15.64
C TYR A 199 4.52 0.86 -16.89
N ILE A 200 4.84 2.12 -17.20
CA ILE A 200 5.68 2.45 -18.36
C ILE A 200 7.07 1.82 -18.21
N ASN A 201 7.67 1.93 -17.02
CA ASN A 201 9.00 1.40 -16.73
C ASN A 201 9.03 -0.13 -16.82
N LEU A 202 7.99 -0.84 -16.34
CA LEU A 202 7.85 -2.29 -16.46
C LEU A 202 7.86 -2.78 -17.91
N THR A 203 7.39 -1.97 -18.87
CA THR A 203 7.41 -2.31 -20.31
C THR A 203 8.75 -2.03 -20.98
N GLY A 204 9.75 -1.49 -20.27
CA GLY A 204 11.00 -1.02 -20.83
C GLY A 204 10.84 0.22 -21.71
N SER A 205 9.74 0.93 -21.59
CA SER A 205 9.47 2.16 -22.34
C SER A 205 9.94 3.40 -21.55
N LYS A 206 9.97 4.55 -22.21
CA LYS A 206 10.35 5.82 -21.57
C LYS A 206 9.11 6.67 -21.35
N ASN A 207 8.84 7.04 -20.10
CA ASN A 207 7.82 8.02 -19.80
C ASN A 207 8.26 9.41 -20.29
N ILE A 208 7.45 10.04 -21.16
CA ILE A 208 7.79 11.36 -21.70
C ILE A 208 7.64 12.47 -20.65
N PHE A 209 6.91 12.22 -19.57
CA PHE A 209 6.72 13.10 -18.42
C PHE A 209 7.49 12.65 -17.17
N GLY A 210 8.43 11.71 -17.29
CA GLY A 210 9.25 11.21 -16.17
C GLY A 210 10.20 12.26 -15.55
N ASN A 211 10.23 13.48 -16.06
CA ASN A 211 10.96 14.60 -15.49
C ASN A 211 10.13 15.48 -14.55
N ILE A 212 8.85 15.19 -14.40
CA ILE A 212 7.94 15.88 -13.46
C ILE A 212 7.45 14.88 -12.42
N GLU A 213 7.29 15.33 -11.17
CA GLU A 213 6.91 14.49 -10.05
C GLU A 213 5.39 14.40 -9.91
N GLY A 214 4.88 13.17 -9.70
CA GLY A 214 3.46 12.93 -9.42
C GLY A 214 2.52 13.14 -10.60
N TRP A 215 1.23 13.13 -10.33
CA TRP A 215 0.18 13.39 -11.32
C TRP A 215 0.09 14.88 -11.63
N LYS A 216 0.22 15.26 -12.90
CA LYS A 216 0.22 16.68 -13.33
C LYS A 216 -0.78 16.94 -14.44
N SER A 217 -1.39 18.12 -14.34
CA SER A 217 -2.20 18.67 -15.43
C SER A 217 -1.30 19.29 -16.48
N VAL A 218 -1.50 18.90 -17.74
CA VAL A 218 -0.85 19.49 -18.90
C VAL A 218 -1.91 20.08 -19.83
N SER A 219 -1.57 21.21 -20.47
CA SER A 219 -2.37 21.80 -21.53
C SER A 219 -1.98 21.22 -22.88
N GLN A 220 -2.89 21.25 -23.81
CA GLN A 220 -2.62 20.99 -25.23
C GLN A 220 -1.71 22.08 -25.80
#